data_f6d62e9045a56b2db4828bbded4eccd8
#
_entry.id   f6d62e9045a56b2db4828bbded4eccd8
#
_cell.length_a   1.000
_cell.length_b   1.000
_cell.length_c   1.000
_cell.angle_alpha   90.00
_cell.angle_beta   90.00
_cell.angle_gamma   90.00
#
_symmetry.space_group_name_H-M   'P 1'
#
loop_
_entity.id
_entity.type
_entity.pdbx_description
1 polymer ?
#
loop_
_entity_poly.entity_id
_entity_poly.type
_entity_poly.pdbx_seq_one_letter_code
_entity_poly.pdbx_strand_id
1 'polypeptide(L)'
;MSKNLTQRSEDYSKWYNELVVKADLAENSGVRGCMVIKPYGYAIWEKMQRELDRMFKETGHQNAYFPLFVPKSMFEAEEKNAEGFAKECAIVTHYRLKNDPDKPGKLMVDPNAKLEEELIVRPTSEAIIWSTYKSWVQSYRDLPLLINQWANVVRWEMRTRLFLRTAEFLWQEGHTAHATKSEAIEETEKMMNVYAEFAENFMAIPVIKGVKTENERFAGAEETYCIEALMQDGKALQAGTSHFLGQNFAKAFDVKFTTAEGKQEYVWGTSWGVSTRLMGALVMTHSDDKGLVLPPNLAPIQVVIVPIHKTDEQLSQIGIEVDALMQQLKKLGISVKYDDRTTQKPGFKFNEYELKGVPLRIAIGPNDLENGTFEIARRDTLTKETVSKGQIVDYISGMLDQIQKDLFDKALDYRNTHITKAESFDEFRDLLENKGGFISAHWDGTPETEEKIKDLTKATIRCIPLDRTAEQGSCVFSGKPSAGRVLFAKAY
;
A
#
# COMPACT_ATOMS: atom_id res chain seq x y z
N MET A 1 12.12 -18.52 22.67
CA MET A 1 12.78 -17.21 22.93
C MET A 1 12.20 -16.23 21.96
N SER A 2 11.46 -15.23 22.44
CA SER A 2 11.14 -14.08 21.59
C SER A 2 12.49 -13.45 21.25
N LYS A 3 12.93 -13.56 20.01
CA LYS A 3 14.10 -12.80 19.55
C LYS A 3 13.69 -11.34 19.65
N ASN A 4 14.23 -10.61 20.61
CA ASN A 4 13.94 -9.21 20.82
C ASN A 4 14.15 -8.47 19.50
N LEU A 5 13.14 -7.72 19.12
CA LEU A 5 13.26 -6.77 18.02
C LEU A 5 14.21 -5.65 18.47
N THR A 6 14.94 -5.09 17.54
CA THR A 6 15.61 -3.80 17.75
C THR A 6 14.55 -2.77 18.13
N GLN A 7 14.85 -1.89 19.11
CA GLN A 7 13.88 -0.85 19.49
C GLN A 7 13.74 0.18 18.38
N ARG A 8 12.52 0.69 18.16
CA ARG A 8 12.27 1.74 17.15
C ARG A 8 13.10 3.01 17.39
N SER A 9 13.31 3.35 18.66
CA SER A 9 14.10 4.51 19.08
C SER A 9 15.60 4.33 18.87
N GLU A 10 16.09 3.09 18.76
CA GLU A 10 17.50 2.76 18.52
C GLU A 10 17.82 2.77 17.03
N ASP A 11 17.06 2.01 16.24
CA ASP A 11 17.19 1.92 14.78
C ASP A 11 15.86 1.53 14.15
N TYR A 12 15.09 2.51 13.71
CA TYR A 12 13.78 2.31 13.09
C TYR A 12 13.83 1.48 11.80
N SER A 13 14.89 1.66 11.00
CA SER A 13 15.07 0.90 9.76
C SER A 13 15.33 -0.58 10.03
N LYS A 14 16.19 -0.87 10.99
CA LYS A 14 16.51 -2.24 11.40
C LYS A 14 15.30 -2.91 12.05
N TRP A 15 14.60 -2.19 12.95
CA TRP A 15 13.34 -2.66 13.54
C TRP A 15 12.34 -3.09 12.46
N TYR A 16 12.10 -2.25 11.46
CA TYR A 16 11.17 -2.54 10.38
C TYR A 16 11.53 -3.83 9.63
N ASN A 17 12.78 -3.95 9.18
CA ASN A 17 13.23 -5.12 8.43
C ASN A 17 13.17 -6.40 9.28
N GLU A 18 13.57 -6.34 10.55
CA GLU A 18 13.47 -7.47 11.47
C GLU A 18 12.03 -7.88 11.71
N LEU A 19 11.13 -6.90 11.89
CA LEU A 19 9.72 -7.18 12.14
C LEU A 19 9.05 -7.85 10.94
N VAL A 20 9.26 -7.34 9.73
CA VAL A 20 8.71 -7.93 8.50
C VAL A 20 9.11 -9.42 8.37
N VAL A 21 10.37 -9.73 8.63
CA VAL A 21 10.87 -11.11 8.53
C VAL A 21 10.39 -12.00 9.68
N LYS A 22 10.51 -11.52 10.93
CA LYS A 22 10.17 -12.31 12.14
C LYS A 22 8.67 -12.57 12.31
N ALA A 23 7.83 -11.64 11.83
CA ALA A 23 6.36 -11.78 11.85
C ALA A 23 5.82 -12.59 10.66
N ASP A 24 6.67 -13.24 9.87
CA ASP A 24 6.31 -14.07 8.72
C ASP A 24 5.57 -13.29 7.60
N LEU A 25 5.89 -12.02 7.39
CA LEU A 25 5.28 -11.24 6.29
C LEU A 25 6.00 -11.46 4.96
N ALA A 26 7.32 -11.27 4.93
CA ALA A 26 8.13 -11.42 3.73
C ALA A 26 9.61 -11.65 4.07
N GLU A 27 10.36 -12.14 3.10
CA GLU A 27 11.81 -12.29 3.18
C GLU A 27 12.45 -12.04 1.80
N ASN A 28 13.76 -11.81 1.79
CA ASN A 28 14.49 -11.70 0.53
C ASN A 28 14.52 -13.03 -0.20
N SER A 29 14.31 -12.99 -1.51
CA SER A 29 14.43 -14.18 -2.37
C SER A 29 15.86 -14.41 -2.84
N GLY A 30 16.09 -15.49 -3.59
CA GLY A 30 17.33 -15.73 -4.32
C GLY A 30 17.58 -14.73 -5.46
N VAL A 31 16.60 -13.93 -5.82
CA VAL A 31 16.71 -12.87 -6.85
C VAL A 31 16.88 -11.52 -6.15
N ARG A 32 18.02 -10.86 -6.40
CA ARG A 32 18.32 -9.58 -5.76
C ARG A 32 17.20 -8.55 -5.99
N GLY A 33 16.72 -7.97 -4.92
CA GLY A 33 15.69 -6.95 -4.96
C GLY A 33 14.26 -7.46 -5.07
N CYS A 34 14.07 -8.76 -5.25
CA CYS A 34 12.76 -9.39 -5.23
C CYS A 34 12.50 -10.08 -3.90
N MET A 35 11.28 -9.97 -3.38
CA MET A 35 10.89 -10.59 -2.11
C MET A 35 10.03 -11.83 -2.32
N VAL A 36 10.08 -12.73 -1.35
CA VAL A 36 9.05 -13.75 -1.15
C VAL A 36 8.06 -13.19 -0.14
N ILE A 37 6.81 -13.02 -0.51
CA ILE A 37 5.73 -12.71 0.43
C ILE A 37 5.27 -14.04 1.02
N LYS A 38 5.43 -14.20 2.34
CA LYS A 38 5.11 -15.44 3.05
C LYS A 38 3.59 -15.57 3.23
N PRO A 39 3.06 -16.77 3.52
CA PRO A 39 1.61 -16.98 3.59
C PRO A 39 0.87 -16.02 4.51
N TYR A 40 1.43 -15.66 5.67
CA TYR A 40 0.78 -14.72 6.59
C TYR A 40 0.74 -13.30 6.03
N GLY A 41 1.83 -12.82 5.43
CA GLY A 41 1.87 -11.54 4.73
C GLY A 41 0.95 -11.51 3.53
N TYR A 42 0.92 -12.61 2.75
CA TYR A 42 0.04 -12.70 1.58
C TYR A 42 -1.44 -12.68 1.96
N ALA A 43 -1.81 -13.32 3.08
CA ALA A 43 -3.18 -13.29 3.58
C ALA A 43 -3.66 -11.86 3.96
N ILE A 44 -2.76 -10.97 4.41
CA ILE A 44 -3.09 -9.56 4.61
C ILE A 44 -3.31 -8.87 3.26
N TRP A 45 -2.42 -9.13 2.29
CA TRP A 45 -2.55 -8.58 0.93
C TRP A 45 -3.84 -9.03 0.24
N GLU A 46 -4.23 -10.31 0.37
CA GLU A 46 -5.50 -10.84 -0.14
C GLU A 46 -6.71 -10.10 0.44
N LYS A 47 -6.67 -9.75 1.73
CA LYS A 47 -7.73 -8.93 2.34
C LYS A 47 -7.76 -7.51 1.76
N MET A 48 -6.60 -6.87 1.60
CA MET A 48 -6.52 -5.56 0.94
C MET A 48 -7.06 -5.63 -0.49
N GLN A 49 -6.62 -6.62 -1.26
CA GLN A 49 -7.06 -6.85 -2.63
C GLN A 49 -8.57 -7.06 -2.72
N ARG A 50 -9.13 -7.91 -1.86
CA ARG A 50 -10.57 -8.22 -1.87
C ARG A 50 -11.42 -6.96 -1.60
N GLU A 51 -11.04 -6.15 -0.62
CA GLU A 51 -11.82 -4.96 -0.28
C GLU A 51 -11.68 -3.86 -1.34
N LEU A 52 -10.49 -3.61 -1.84
CA LEU A 52 -10.28 -2.67 -2.94
C LEU A 52 -11.01 -3.12 -4.20
N ASP A 53 -10.93 -4.41 -4.56
CA ASP A 53 -11.63 -4.97 -5.72
C ASP A 53 -13.16 -4.83 -5.60
N ARG A 54 -13.71 -5.03 -4.40
CA ARG A 54 -15.12 -4.77 -4.11
C ARG A 54 -15.47 -3.29 -4.36
N MET A 55 -14.68 -2.37 -3.81
CA MET A 55 -14.89 -0.93 -3.97
C MET A 55 -14.80 -0.49 -5.44
N PHE A 56 -13.87 -1.05 -6.22
CA PHE A 56 -13.76 -0.77 -7.66
C PHE A 56 -14.99 -1.28 -8.43
N LYS A 57 -15.48 -2.46 -8.12
CA LYS A 57 -16.70 -3.00 -8.75
C LYS A 57 -17.94 -2.19 -8.42
N GLU A 58 -18.04 -1.68 -7.20
CA GLU A 58 -19.14 -0.78 -6.80
C GLU A 58 -19.14 0.55 -7.57
N THR A 59 -17.98 1.00 -8.04
CA THR A 59 -17.86 2.16 -8.94
C THR A 59 -17.96 1.82 -10.43
N GLY A 60 -18.29 0.56 -10.77
CA GLY A 60 -18.54 0.10 -12.14
C GLY A 60 -17.32 -0.43 -12.88
N HIS A 61 -16.16 -0.50 -12.24
CA HIS A 61 -14.94 -1.01 -12.87
C HIS A 61 -14.95 -2.52 -13.06
N GLN A 62 -14.29 -2.98 -14.10
CA GLN A 62 -14.11 -4.38 -14.44
C GLN A 62 -12.64 -4.75 -14.47
N ASN A 63 -12.32 -5.97 -14.03
CA ASN A 63 -10.97 -6.48 -14.09
C ASN A 63 -10.67 -7.04 -15.48
N ALA A 64 -9.48 -6.71 -16.00
CA ALA A 64 -8.90 -7.32 -17.19
C ALA A 64 -7.46 -7.76 -16.89
N TYR A 65 -6.85 -8.48 -17.80
CA TYR A 65 -5.44 -8.87 -17.73
C TYR A 65 -4.75 -8.55 -19.04
N PHE A 66 -3.61 -7.87 -18.96
CA PHE A 66 -2.76 -7.51 -20.08
C PHE A 66 -1.41 -8.21 -19.97
N PRO A 67 -0.74 -8.50 -21.09
CA PRO A 67 0.52 -9.24 -21.11
C PRO A 67 1.61 -8.62 -20.25
N LEU A 68 2.44 -9.49 -19.66
CA LEU A 68 3.64 -9.10 -18.91
C LEU A 68 4.69 -8.44 -19.78
N PHE A 69 4.84 -8.94 -21.03
CA PHE A 69 5.83 -8.46 -21.98
C PHE A 69 5.26 -7.36 -22.87
N VAL A 70 6.04 -6.29 -23.03
CA VAL A 70 5.72 -5.16 -23.90
C VAL A 70 6.79 -5.09 -24.99
N PRO A 71 6.44 -5.11 -26.30
CA PRO A 71 7.39 -4.88 -27.36
C PRO A 71 8.13 -3.54 -27.21
N LYS A 72 9.43 -3.53 -27.44
CA LYS A 72 10.25 -2.32 -27.28
C LYS A 72 9.74 -1.17 -28.13
N SER A 73 9.35 -1.44 -29.38
CA SER A 73 8.77 -0.44 -30.30
C SER A 73 7.50 0.24 -29.74
N MET A 74 6.68 -0.53 -29.01
CA MET A 74 5.49 0.00 -28.37
C MET A 74 5.85 0.90 -27.19
N PHE A 75 6.91 0.56 -26.45
CA PHE A 75 7.40 1.36 -25.33
C PHE A 75 8.07 2.65 -25.83
N GLU A 76 8.77 2.60 -26.97
CA GLU A 76 9.39 3.77 -27.63
C GLU A 76 8.34 4.77 -28.17
N ALA A 77 7.14 4.32 -28.50
CA ALA A 77 6.03 5.21 -28.90
C ALA A 77 5.60 6.17 -27.77
N GLU A 78 5.95 5.83 -26.52
CA GLU A 78 5.71 6.67 -25.34
C GLU A 78 6.92 7.51 -24.94
N GLU A 79 7.98 7.62 -25.74
CA GLU A 79 9.30 8.15 -25.35
C GLU A 79 9.21 9.44 -24.53
N LYS A 80 8.31 10.37 -24.87
CA LYS A 80 8.08 11.62 -24.12
C LYS A 80 7.50 11.39 -22.72
N ASN A 81 6.79 10.29 -22.52
CA ASN A 81 6.12 9.95 -21.26
C ASN A 81 6.91 8.91 -20.46
N ALA A 82 7.84 8.19 -21.11
CA ALA A 82 8.59 7.06 -20.58
C ALA A 82 9.96 7.43 -20.01
N GLU A 83 10.42 8.67 -20.12
CA GLU A 83 11.78 9.09 -19.69
C GLU A 83 12.09 8.68 -18.24
N GLY A 84 11.11 8.62 -17.37
CA GLY A 84 11.26 8.20 -15.98
C GLY A 84 11.45 6.68 -15.80
N PHE A 85 10.92 5.84 -16.71
CA PHE A 85 10.92 4.38 -16.59
C PHE A 85 11.95 3.70 -17.49
N ALA A 86 12.41 4.36 -18.55
CA ALA A 86 13.32 3.78 -19.55
C ALA A 86 14.67 3.33 -18.98
N LYS A 87 15.08 3.89 -17.84
CA LYS A 87 16.40 3.65 -17.25
C LYS A 87 16.46 2.41 -16.34
N GLU A 88 15.33 1.83 -15.95
CA GLU A 88 15.25 0.80 -14.91
C GLU A 88 14.32 -0.35 -15.33
N CYS A 89 14.50 -0.86 -16.58
CA CYS A 89 13.70 -1.94 -17.14
C CYS A 89 14.46 -3.27 -17.15
N ALA A 90 13.73 -4.37 -17.01
CA ALA A 90 14.20 -5.71 -17.36
C ALA A 90 13.87 -5.99 -18.82
N ILE A 91 14.88 -6.37 -19.59
CA ILE A 91 14.76 -6.59 -21.04
C ILE A 91 14.98 -8.07 -21.35
N VAL A 92 14.08 -8.67 -22.13
CA VAL A 92 14.17 -10.04 -22.63
C VAL A 92 14.67 -10.00 -24.06
N THR A 93 15.82 -10.61 -24.29
CA THR A 93 16.51 -10.58 -25.58
C THR A 93 16.53 -11.94 -26.30
N HIS A 94 16.33 -13.05 -25.56
CA HIS A 94 16.39 -14.42 -26.07
C HIS A 94 15.27 -15.26 -25.44
N TYR A 95 14.84 -16.30 -26.17
CA TYR A 95 13.76 -17.18 -25.74
C TYR A 95 14.20 -18.60 -25.38
N ARG A 96 15.51 -18.93 -25.47
CA ARG A 96 16.00 -20.29 -25.21
C ARG A 96 17.39 -20.31 -24.60
N LEU A 97 17.62 -21.32 -23.75
CA LEU A 97 18.93 -21.72 -23.26
C LEU A 97 19.41 -22.98 -24.00
N LYS A 98 20.72 -23.21 -24.05
CA LYS A 98 21.35 -24.43 -24.48
C LYS A 98 22.45 -24.86 -23.52
N ASN A 99 22.91 -26.10 -23.65
CA ASN A 99 24.08 -26.59 -22.90
C ASN A 99 25.32 -25.76 -23.26
N ASP A 100 26.08 -25.34 -22.26
CA ASP A 100 27.36 -24.66 -22.45
C ASP A 100 28.41 -25.70 -22.92
N PRO A 101 28.98 -25.61 -24.14
CA PRO A 101 29.95 -26.57 -24.61
C PRO A 101 31.25 -26.56 -23.84
N ASP A 102 31.59 -25.42 -23.19
CA ASP A 102 32.84 -25.25 -22.47
C ASP A 102 32.71 -25.58 -20.95
N LYS A 103 31.47 -25.73 -20.47
CA LYS A 103 31.17 -26.00 -19.05
C LYS A 103 30.12 -27.08 -18.88
N PRO A 104 30.53 -28.37 -18.80
CA PRO A 104 29.59 -29.48 -18.63
C PRO A 104 28.62 -29.27 -17.47
N GLY A 105 27.32 -29.49 -17.72
CA GLY A 105 26.27 -29.33 -16.74
C GLY A 105 25.83 -27.86 -16.48
N LYS A 106 26.34 -26.91 -17.25
CA LYS A 106 25.89 -25.51 -17.25
C LYS A 106 25.05 -25.18 -18.48
N LEU A 107 24.17 -24.19 -18.31
CA LEU A 107 23.39 -23.63 -19.38
C LEU A 107 23.94 -22.26 -19.76
N MET A 108 23.85 -21.93 -21.05
CA MET A 108 24.13 -20.60 -21.59
C MET A 108 22.95 -20.12 -22.44
N VAL A 109 22.84 -18.83 -22.64
CA VAL A 109 21.89 -18.26 -23.60
C VAL A 109 22.24 -18.77 -25.01
N ASP A 110 21.26 -19.31 -25.74
CA ASP A 110 21.47 -19.75 -27.14
C ASP A 110 21.52 -18.52 -28.04
N PRO A 111 22.69 -18.21 -28.68
CA PRO A 111 22.81 -17.05 -29.57
C PRO A 111 21.86 -17.10 -30.79
N ASN A 112 21.43 -18.32 -31.17
CA ASN A 112 20.50 -18.50 -32.30
C ASN A 112 19.04 -18.31 -31.92
N ALA A 113 18.76 -18.07 -30.62
CA ALA A 113 17.42 -17.85 -30.09
C ALA A 113 17.19 -16.38 -29.75
N LYS A 114 17.90 -15.46 -30.36
CA LYS A 114 17.68 -14.02 -30.20
C LYS A 114 16.30 -13.66 -30.73
N LEU A 115 15.54 -12.85 -29.97
CA LEU A 115 14.26 -12.32 -30.43
C LEU A 115 14.50 -11.34 -31.61
N GLU A 116 13.58 -11.32 -32.58
CA GLU A 116 13.58 -10.33 -33.67
C GLU A 116 13.39 -8.92 -33.12
N GLU A 117 12.55 -8.79 -32.10
CA GLU A 117 12.33 -7.56 -31.30
C GLU A 117 12.51 -7.86 -29.83
N GLU A 118 13.23 -7.01 -29.11
CA GLU A 118 13.40 -7.08 -27.66
C GLU A 118 12.08 -6.80 -26.95
N LEU A 119 11.84 -7.51 -25.84
CA LEU A 119 10.65 -7.34 -25.02
C LEU A 119 11.05 -6.73 -23.68
N ILE A 120 10.22 -5.80 -23.19
CA ILE A 120 10.36 -5.20 -21.86
C ILE A 120 9.42 -5.91 -20.92
N VAL A 121 9.93 -6.32 -19.76
CA VAL A 121 9.06 -6.74 -18.65
C VAL A 121 8.41 -5.49 -18.10
N ARG A 122 7.09 -5.38 -18.16
CA ARG A 122 6.35 -4.14 -17.87
C ARG A 122 6.77 -3.47 -16.56
N PRO A 123 7.25 -2.21 -16.58
CA PRO A 123 7.42 -1.39 -15.38
C PRO A 123 6.12 -0.67 -15.00
N THR A 124 5.23 -0.57 -15.96
CA THR A 124 3.86 -0.04 -15.94
C THR A 124 3.14 -0.50 -17.21
N SER A 125 1.84 -0.41 -17.30
CA SER A 125 1.08 -1.04 -18.39
C SER A 125 0.41 -0.06 -19.36
N GLU A 126 0.67 1.24 -19.27
CA GLU A 126 0.05 2.24 -20.17
C GLU A 126 0.23 1.86 -21.65
N ALA A 127 1.45 1.52 -22.09
CA ALA A 127 1.74 1.19 -23.48
C ALA A 127 0.86 0.06 -24.01
N ILE A 128 0.85 -1.07 -23.33
CA ILE A 128 0.08 -2.24 -23.79
C ILE A 128 -1.43 -2.01 -23.66
N ILE A 129 -1.88 -1.28 -22.63
CA ILE A 129 -3.30 -1.00 -22.41
C ILE A 129 -3.81 -0.03 -23.46
N TRP A 130 -3.14 1.10 -23.67
CA TRP A 130 -3.58 2.12 -24.63
C TRP A 130 -3.50 1.63 -26.07
N SER A 131 -2.52 0.81 -26.43
CA SER A 131 -2.48 0.16 -27.73
C SER A 131 -3.67 -0.78 -27.95
N THR A 132 -4.14 -1.45 -26.90
CA THR A 132 -5.32 -2.30 -26.93
C THR A 132 -6.61 -1.46 -27.03
N TYR A 133 -6.69 -0.35 -26.32
CA TYR A 133 -7.86 0.54 -26.35
C TYR A 133 -8.15 1.11 -27.74
N LYS A 134 -7.13 1.25 -28.58
CA LYS A 134 -7.31 1.62 -29.98
C LYS A 134 -8.32 0.71 -30.72
N SER A 135 -8.36 -0.57 -30.39
CA SER A 135 -9.31 -1.53 -30.98
C SER A 135 -10.63 -1.64 -30.20
N TRP A 136 -10.62 -1.37 -28.88
CA TRP A 136 -11.81 -1.51 -28.03
C TRP A 136 -12.73 -0.30 -28.10
N VAL A 137 -12.19 0.89 -28.36
CA VAL A 137 -12.94 2.13 -28.43
C VAL A 137 -13.12 2.56 -29.89
N GLN A 138 -14.35 2.54 -30.39
CA GLN A 138 -14.70 2.92 -31.76
C GLN A 138 -15.75 4.05 -31.80
N SER A 139 -16.65 4.08 -30.82
CA SER A 139 -17.75 5.04 -30.75
C SER A 139 -18.00 5.52 -29.32
N TYR A 140 -18.76 6.57 -29.19
CA TYR A 140 -19.19 7.10 -27.88
C TYR A 140 -19.93 6.07 -27.02
N ARG A 141 -20.47 4.99 -27.63
CA ARG A 141 -21.18 3.92 -26.90
C ARG A 141 -20.24 2.97 -26.17
N ASP A 142 -18.96 2.99 -26.50
CA ASP A 142 -17.93 2.17 -25.86
C ASP A 142 -17.35 2.88 -24.61
N LEU A 143 -17.79 4.11 -24.34
CA LEU A 143 -17.31 4.95 -23.24
C LEU A 143 -18.38 5.16 -22.16
N PRO A 144 -18.02 5.30 -20.88
CA PRO A 144 -16.66 5.21 -20.37
C PRO A 144 -16.16 3.77 -20.36
N LEU A 145 -14.87 3.58 -20.66
CA LEU A 145 -14.18 2.30 -20.48
C LEU A 145 -13.47 2.31 -19.14
N LEU A 146 -13.91 1.44 -18.20
CA LEU A 146 -13.51 1.44 -16.80
C LEU A 146 -12.81 0.12 -16.47
N ILE A 147 -11.50 0.07 -16.60
CA ILE A 147 -10.70 -1.17 -16.48
C ILE A 147 -9.72 -1.07 -15.31
N ASN A 148 -9.64 -2.16 -14.56
CA ASN A 148 -8.65 -2.40 -13.52
C ASN A 148 -7.85 -3.68 -13.84
N GLN A 149 -6.59 -3.72 -13.45
CA GLN A 149 -5.74 -4.90 -13.53
C GLN A 149 -5.05 -5.15 -12.20
N TRP A 150 -5.12 -6.38 -11.68
CA TRP A 150 -4.27 -6.89 -10.62
C TRP A 150 -3.07 -7.60 -11.25
N ALA A 151 -1.86 -7.16 -10.96
CA ALA A 151 -0.67 -7.62 -11.65
C ALA A 151 0.60 -7.43 -10.83
N ASN A 152 1.72 -7.92 -11.36
CA ASN A 152 3.06 -7.55 -10.96
C ASN A 152 3.67 -6.60 -11.98
N VAL A 153 4.67 -5.84 -11.55
CA VAL A 153 5.54 -5.03 -12.40
C VAL A 153 6.99 -5.16 -11.94
N VAL A 154 7.92 -4.87 -12.85
CA VAL A 154 9.36 -4.91 -12.57
C VAL A 154 9.98 -3.54 -12.86
N ARG A 155 10.53 -2.92 -11.79
CA ARG A 155 11.31 -1.69 -11.85
C ARG A 155 12.68 -1.97 -11.23
N TRP A 156 13.74 -1.92 -12.01
CA TRP A 156 15.08 -2.39 -11.59
C TRP A 156 15.67 -1.50 -10.49
N GLU A 157 15.25 -1.74 -9.26
CA GLU A 157 15.60 -0.94 -8.09
C GLU A 157 16.93 -1.38 -7.48
N MET A 158 17.83 -0.44 -7.26
CA MET A 158 19.16 -0.71 -6.70
C MET A 158 19.19 -0.71 -5.17
N ARG A 159 18.30 0.05 -4.52
CA ARG A 159 18.22 0.18 -3.07
C ARG A 159 16.90 -0.39 -2.57
N THR A 160 16.87 -1.68 -2.34
CA THR A 160 15.65 -2.40 -2.02
C THR A 160 15.33 -2.42 -0.53
N ARG A 161 14.04 -2.42 -0.21
CA ARG A 161 13.48 -2.58 1.12
C ARG A 161 12.13 -3.29 1.03
N LEU A 162 11.96 -4.38 1.78
CA LEU A 162 10.76 -5.22 1.72
C LEU A 162 9.47 -4.39 1.77
N PHE A 163 8.54 -4.64 0.87
CA PHE A 163 7.28 -3.93 0.61
C PHE A 163 7.41 -2.47 0.14
N LEU A 164 8.36 -1.69 0.64
CA LEU A 164 8.45 -0.27 0.37
C LEU A 164 9.09 0.06 -0.97
N ARG A 165 10.14 -0.71 -1.33
CA ARG A 165 10.92 -0.51 -2.54
C ARG A 165 11.56 -1.83 -2.93
N THR A 166 10.99 -2.53 -3.89
CA THR A 166 11.47 -3.81 -4.43
C THR A 166 11.53 -3.77 -5.94
N ALA A 167 12.38 -4.60 -6.54
CA ALA A 167 12.52 -4.65 -7.99
C ALA A 167 11.26 -5.23 -8.66
N GLU A 168 10.64 -6.21 -8.03
CA GLU A 168 9.31 -6.72 -8.40
C GLU A 168 8.34 -6.48 -7.25
N PHE A 169 7.11 -6.09 -7.56
CA PHE A 169 6.04 -5.92 -6.58
C PHE A 169 4.68 -6.20 -7.20
N LEU A 170 3.73 -6.55 -6.34
CA LEU A 170 2.32 -6.67 -6.70
C LEU A 170 1.65 -5.32 -6.55
N TRP A 171 0.73 -5.05 -7.44
CA TRP A 171 -0.05 -3.83 -7.42
C TRP A 171 -1.41 -4.01 -8.07
N GLN A 172 -2.17 -2.96 -8.04
CA GLN A 172 -3.34 -2.73 -8.84
C GLN A 172 -3.09 -1.47 -9.67
N GLU A 173 -3.52 -1.48 -10.89
CA GLU A 173 -3.53 -0.33 -11.77
C GLU A 173 -4.88 -0.24 -12.50
N GLY A 174 -5.52 0.92 -12.39
CA GLY A 174 -6.71 1.23 -13.16
C GLY A 174 -6.36 2.14 -14.32
N HIS A 175 -7.03 1.90 -15.44
CA HIS A 175 -6.88 2.71 -16.64
C HIS A 175 -8.25 2.91 -17.25
N THR A 176 -8.67 4.17 -17.42
CA THR A 176 -9.99 4.47 -17.92
C THR A 176 -9.95 5.43 -19.09
N ALA A 177 -10.97 5.33 -19.96
CA ALA A 177 -11.13 6.22 -21.10
C ALA A 177 -12.54 6.82 -21.10
N HIS A 178 -12.64 8.13 -21.35
CA HIS A 178 -13.85 8.92 -21.24
C HIS A 178 -14.07 9.77 -22.49
N ALA A 179 -15.33 10.12 -22.75
CA ALA A 179 -15.69 10.98 -23.87
C ALA A 179 -15.33 12.46 -23.61
N THR A 180 -15.37 12.90 -22.36
CA THR A 180 -15.17 14.30 -22.00
C THR A 180 -14.08 14.48 -20.94
N LYS A 181 -13.49 15.68 -20.92
CA LYS A 181 -12.52 16.10 -19.90
C LYS A 181 -13.12 16.04 -18.49
N SER A 182 -14.36 16.51 -18.34
CA SER A 182 -15.05 16.54 -17.05
C SER A 182 -15.20 15.13 -16.46
N GLU A 183 -15.67 14.19 -17.26
CA GLU A 183 -15.82 12.78 -16.82
C GLU A 183 -14.48 12.18 -16.35
N ALA A 184 -13.38 12.45 -17.05
CA ALA A 184 -12.06 11.95 -16.67
C ALA A 184 -11.54 12.60 -15.38
N ILE A 185 -11.78 13.89 -15.16
CA ILE A 185 -11.43 14.58 -13.90
C ILE A 185 -12.25 14.00 -12.74
N GLU A 186 -13.57 13.87 -12.91
CA GLU A 186 -14.46 13.26 -11.90
C GLU A 186 -14.02 11.84 -11.53
N GLU A 187 -13.61 11.05 -12.52
CA GLU A 187 -13.08 9.71 -12.30
C GLU A 187 -11.77 9.74 -11.52
N THR A 188 -10.85 10.65 -11.86
CA THR A 188 -9.57 10.80 -11.15
C THR A 188 -9.80 11.12 -9.67
N GLU A 189 -10.69 12.05 -9.37
CA GLU A 189 -11.04 12.43 -7.98
C GLU A 189 -11.77 11.30 -7.26
N LYS A 190 -12.68 10.60 -7.92
CA LYS A 190 -13.40 9.45 -7.38
C LYS A 190 -12.44 8.37 -6.92
N MET A 191 -11.46 8.00 -7.74
CA MET A 191 -10.53 6.93 -7.40
C MET A 191 -9.53 7.34 -6.31
N MET A 192 -9.12 8.60 -6.24
CA MET A 192 -8.39 9.12 -5.07
C MET A 192 -9.22 8.97 -3.78
N ASN A 193 -10.52 9.29 -3.83
CA ASN A 193 -11.41 9.15 -2.67
C ASN A 193 -11.62 7.69 -2.27
N VAL A 194 -11.73 6.76 -3.22
CA VAL A 194 -11.77 5.31 -2.95
C VAL A 194 -10.53 4.86 -2.19
N TYR A 195 -9.35 5.31 -2.61
CA TYR A 195 -8.09 4.99 -1.90
C TYR A 195 -8.03 5.61 -0.51
N ALA A 196 -8.50 6.84 -0.34
CA ALA A 196 -8.56 7.49 0.97
C ALA A 196 -9.52 6.72 1.91
N GLU A 197 -10.71 6.38 1.45
CA GLU A 197 -11.68 5.59 2.20
C GLU A 197 -11.12 4.22 2.60
N PHE A 198 -10.45 3.54 1.68
CA PHE A 198 -9.79 2.27 1.99
C PHE A 198 -8.71 2.43 3.07
N ALA A 199 -7.82 3.42 2.92
CA ALA A 199 -6.77 3.68 3.89
C ALA A 199 -7.33 3.98 5.30
N GLU A 200 -8.37 4.79 5.39
CA GLU A 200 -8.95 5.20 6.66
C GLU A 200 -9.80 4.11 7.31
N ASN A 201 -10.70 3.46 6.57
CA ASN A 201 -11.66 2.52 7.11
C ASN A 201 -11.09 1.10 7.30
N PHE A 202 -10.18 0.66 6.43
CA PHE A 202 -9.63 -0.70 6.50
C PHE A 202 -8.22 -0.74 7.08
N MET A 203 -7.34 0.17 6.67
CA MET A 203 -5.97 0.23 7.19
C MET A 203 -5.87 1.01 8.50
N ALA A 204 -6.92 1.74 8.91
CA ALA A 204 -6.92 2.68 10.04
C ALA A 204 -5.78 3.74 9.90
N ILE A 205 -5.49 4.18 8.69
CA ILE A 205 -4.42 5.15 8.38
C ILE A 205 -5.06 6.45 7.88
N PRO A 206 -5.02 7.53 8.64
CA PRO A 206 -5.49 8.83 8.20
C PRO A 206 -4.57 9.38 7.11
N VAL A 207 -5.15 9.87 6.02
CA VAL A 207 -4.42 10.41 4.88
C VAL A 207 -4.75 11.86 4.60
N ILE A 208 -3.83 12.54 3.91
CA ILE A 208 -4.04 13.88 3.40
C ILE A 208 -4.20 13.77 1.88
N LYS A 209 -5.33 14.26 1.37
CA LYS A 209 -5.61 14.33 -0.06
C LYS A 209 -5.02 15.60 -0.65
N GLY A 210 -4.33 15.49 -1.76
CA GLY A 210 -3.70 16.64 -2.40
C GLY A 210 -3.34 16.40 -3.85
N VAL A 211 -2.79 17.43 -4.48
CA VAL A 211 -2.29 17.42 -5.85
C VAL A 211 -0.77 17.53 -5.82
N LYS A 212 -0.09 16.80 -6.68
CA LYS A 212 1.36 16.89 -6.86
C LYS A 212 1.75 18.16 -7.63
N THR A 213 2.94 18.68 -7.30
CA THR A 213 3.58 19.71 -8.12
C THR A 213 3.97 19.16 -9.49
N GLU A 214 4.34 20.04 -10.40
CA GLU A 214 4.80 19.63 -11.74
C GLU A 214 6.01 18.72 -11.68
N ASN A 215 6.98 18.99 -10.78
CA ASN A 215 8.18 18.17 -10.60
C ASN A 215 7.90 16.77 -10.00
N GLU A 216 6.88 16.63 -9.19
CA GLU A 216 6.53 15.37 -8.51
C GLU A 216 5.35 14.64 -9.20
N ARG A 217 4.89 15.16 -10.33
CA ARG A 217 3.80 14.60 -11.13
C ARG A 217 4.24 13.35 -11.87
N PHE A 218 3.30 12.43 -12.09
CA PHE A 218 3.54 11.27 -12.95
C PHE A 218 3.82 11.72 -14.40
N ALA A 219 4.87 11.16 -15.00
CA ALA A 219 5.22 11.46 -16.38
C ALA A 219 4.06 11.11 -17.33
N GLY A 220 3.64 12.06 -18.16
CA GLY A 220 2.50 11.91 -19.06
C GLY A 220 1.13 12.30 -18.48
N ALA A 221 1.04 12.63 -17.19
CA ALA A 221 -0.19 13.17 -16.59
C ALA A 221 -0.25 14.71 -16.70
N GLU A 222 -1.44 15.25 -16.90
CA GLU A 222 -1.71 16.68 -16.77
C GLU A 222 -1.83 17.08 -15.30
N GLU A 223 -2.43 16.21 -14.47
CA GLU A 223 -2.52 16.36 -13.02
C GLU A 223 -2.36 15.02 -12.31
N THR A 224 -1.77 15.03 -11.12
CA THR A 224 -1.63 13.86 -10.26
C THR A 224 -2.19 14.15 -8.88
N TYR A 225 -3.27 13.48 -8.54
CA TYR A 225 -3.84 13.45 -7.20
C TYR A 225 -3.15 12.37 -6.37
N CYS A 226 -3.04 12.59 -5.08
CA CYS A 226 -2.40 11.63 -4.17
C CYS A 226 -3.06 11.62 -2.79
N ILE A 227 -2.82 10.53 -2.09
CA ILE A 227 -3.06 10.43 -0.66
C ILE A 227 -1.72 10.22 0.05
N GLU A 228 -1.42 11.07 1.03
CA GLU A 228 -0.17 11.05 1.79
C GLU A 228 -0.44 10.63 3.24
N ALA A 229 0.34 9.67 3.73
CA ALA A 229 0.32 9.20 5.11
C ALA A 229 1.59 9.59 5.84
N LEU A 230 1.55 9.62 7.18
CA LEU A 230 2.71 9.89 8.01
C LEU A 230 3.08 8.66 8.84
N MET A 231 4.34 8.24 8.73
CA MET A 231 4.86 7.09 9.46
C MET A 231 5.42 7.50 10.82
N GLN A 232 5.56 6.57 11.76
CA GLN A 232 5.96 6.82 13.14
C GLN A 232 7.35 7.46 13.30
N ASP A 233 8.21 7.38 12.28
CA ASP A 233 9.52 8.06 12.26
C ASP A 233 9.46 9.48 11.67
N GLY A 234 8.26 10.02 11.50
CA GLY A 234 8.06 11.37 10.98
C GLY A 234 8.30 11.53 9.47
N LYS A 235 8.42 10.43 8.72
CA LYS A 235 8.51 10.49 7.26
C LYS A 235 7.16 10.27 6.61
N ALA A 236 6.95 10.95 5.49
CA ALA A 236 5.77 10.77 4.66
C ALA A 236 5.88 9.52 3.79
N LEU A 237 4.72 8.95 3.48
CA LEU A 237 4.58 7.85 2.53
C LEU A 237 3.41 8.15 1.61
N GLN A 238 3.68 8.15 0.30
CA GLN A 238 2.63 8.20 -0.71
C GLN A 238 1.89 6.87 -0.73
N ALA A 239 0.64 6.89 -0.28
CA ALA A 239 -0.17 5.69 -0.09
C ALA A 239 -1.02 5.34 -1.34
N GLY A 240 -1.18 6.26 -2.27
CA GLY A 240 -1.88 6.02 -3.53
C GLY A 240 -1.85 7.25 -4.42
N THR A 241 -2.01 7.04 -5.72
CA THR A 241 -2.09 8.11 -6.73
C THR A 241 -3.22 7.86 -7.72
N SER A 242 -3.78 8.96 -8.21
CA SER A 242 -4.76 8.97 -9.28
C SER A 242 -4.40 10.08 -10.25
N HIS A 243 -4.24 9.74 -11.51
CA HIS A 243 -3.69 10.62 -12.54
C HIS A 243 -4.76 10.99 -13.57
N PHE A 244 -4.92 12.28 -13.80
CA PHE A 244 -5.60 12.78 -14.98
C PHE A 244 -4.57 12.85 -16.11
N LEU A 245 -4.72 11.99 -17.11
CA LEU A 245 -3.76 11.84 -18.22
C LEU A 245 -4.07 12.80 -19.37
N GLY A 246 -5.20 13.51 -19.31
CA GLY A 246 -5.64 14.32 -20.43
C GLY A 246 -5.86 13.47 -21.68
N GLN A 247 -5.32 13.90 -22.80
CA GLN A 247 -5.33 13.16 -24.08
C GLN A 247 -3.93 12.67 -24.51
N ASN A 248 -2.94 12.72 -23.61
CA ASN A 248 -1.55 12.44 -23.97
C ASN A 248 -1.37 11.01 -24.48
N PHE A 249 -1.83 10.00 -23.75
CA PHE A 249 -1.76 8.61 -24.19
C PHE A 249 -2.73 8.31 -25.34
N ALA A 250 -3.90 8.91 -25.36
CA ALA A 250 -4.84 8.76 -26.47
C ALA A 250 -4.24 9.24 -27.79
N LYS A 251 -3.50 10.34 -27.80
CA LYS A 251 -2.78 10.86 -28.97
C LYS A 251 -1.57 9.98 -29.33
N ALA A 252 -0.80 9.52 -28.35
CA ALA A 252 0.37 8.66 -28.58
C ALA A 252 -0.01 7.32 -29.25
N PHE A 253 -1.13 6.73 -28.85
CA PHE A 253 -1.62 5.45 -29.38
C PHE A 253 -2.77 5.58 -30.38
N ASP A 254 -3.14 6.79 -30.75
CA ASP A 254 -4.22 7.11 -31.71
C ASP A 254 -5.57 6.48 -31.32
N VAL A 255 -5.96 6.64 -30.04
CA VAL A 255 -7.23 6.15 -29.49
C VAL A 255 -8.31 7.20 -29.66
N LYS A 256 -9.18 7.00 -30.64
CA LYS A 256 -10.28 7.90 -31.03
C LYS A 256 -11.62 7.20 -30.95
N PHE A 257 -12.66 7.98 -30.80
CA PHE A 257 -14.04 7.52 -30.90
C PHE A 257 -14.86 8.41 -31.82
N THR A 258 -15.91 7.84 -32.41
CA THR A 258 -16.89 8.60 -33.18
C THR A 258 -17.95 9.13 -32.23
N THR A 259 -18.11 10.47 -32.19
CA THR A 259 -19.15 11.12 -31.39
C THR A 259 -20.56 10.83 -31.95
N ALA A 260 -21.61 11.20 -31.20
CA ALA A 260 -22.99 11.06 -31.65
C ALA A 260 -23.27 11.85 -32.95
N GLU A 261 -22.51 12.93 -33.19
CA GLU A 261 -22.59 13.78 -34.38
C GLU A 261 -21.73 13.29 -35.53
N GLY A 262 -21.06 12.14 -35.39
CA GLY A 262 -20.22 11.53 -36.43
C GLY A 262 -18.82 12.11 -36.54
N LYS A 263 -18.33 12.89 -35.55
CA LYS A 263 -16.98 13.44 -35.53
C LYS A 263 -16.01 12.48 -34.85
N GLN A 264 -14.74 12.49 -35.27
CA GLN A 264 -13.66 11.78 -34.62
C GLN A 264 -13.00 12.65 -33.54
N GLU A 265 -12.96 12.15 -32.31
CA GLU A 265 -12.32 12.84 -31.20
C GLU A 265 -11.42 11.87 -30.42
N TYR A 266 -10.33 12.37 -29.80
CA TYR A 266 -9.51 11.61 -28.90
C TYR A 266 -10.21 11.45 -27.54
N VAL A 267 -10.10 10.27 -26.96
CA VAL A 267 -10.61 10.04 -25.59
C VAL A 267 -9.77 10.77 -24.54
N TRP A 268 -10.37 10.99 -23.38
CA TRP A 268 -9.72 11.51 -22.19
C TRP A 268 -9.39 10.34 -21.25
N GLY A 269 -8.17 10.31 -20.72
CA GLY A 269 -7.68 9.18 -19.97
C GLY A 269 -7.41 9.46 -18.50
N THR A 270 -7.53 8.41 -17.69
CA THR A 270 -7.03 8.38 -16.31
C THR A 270 -6.22 7.13 -16.07
N SER A 271 -5.33 7.18 -15.07
CA SER A 271 -4.73 5.99 -14.47
C SER A 271 -4.60 6.18 -12.95
N TRP A 272 -4.70 5.09 -12.20
CA TRP A 272 -4.65 5.14 -10.75
C TRP A 272 -4.13 3.81 -10.20
N GLY A 273 -3.37 3.86 -9.10
CA GLY A 273 -2.70 2.67 -8.59
C GLY A 273 -2.29 2.71 -7.13
N VAL A 274 -2.30 1.52 -6.53
CA VAL A 274 -1.71 1.20 -5.23
C VAL A 274 -0.97 -0.13 -5.31
N SER A 275 0.03 -0.31 -4.45
CA SER A 275 0.89 -1.49 -4.47
C SER A 275 1.04 -2.11 -3.08
N THR A 276 1.79 -3.20 -3.02
CA THR A 276 2.22 -3.82 -1.75
C THR A 276 3.00 -2.87 -0.83
N ARG A 277 3.33 -1.63 -1.28
CA ARG A 277 3.80 -0.57 -0.39
C ARG A 277 2.83 -0.29 0.76
N LEU A 278 1.53 -0.51 0.56
CA LEU A 278 0.51 -0.40 1.62
C LEU A 278 0.77 -1.36 2.78
N MET A 279 1.37 -2.52 2.53
CA MET A 279 1.81 -3.43 3.60
C MET A 279 2.87 -2.80 4.49
N GLY A 280 3.84 -2.10 3.88
CA GLY A 280 4.85 -1.33 4.60
C GLY A 280 4.24 -0.19 5.42
N ALA A 281 3.30 0.54 4.83
CA ALA A 281 2.57 1.60 5.52
C ALA A 281 1.82 1.07 6.75
N LEU A 282 1.14 -0.07 6.61
CA LEU A 282 0.41 -0.72 7.71
C LEU A 282 1.34 -1.06 8.88
N VAL A 283 2.50 -1.66 8.61
CA VAL A 283 3.53 -1.99 9.60
C VAL A 283 4.05 -0.73 10.29
N MET A 284 4.42 0.28 9.51
CA MET A 284 5.05 1.51 10.03
C MET A 284 4.09 2.45 10.75
N THR A 285 2.79 2.32 10.54
CA THR A 285 1.80 3.16 11.22
C THR A 285 1.43 2.61 12.60
N HIS A 286 1.24 1.29 12.72
CA HIS A 286 0.59 0.72 13.90
C HIS A 286 1.50 -0.13 14.78
N SER A 287 2.55 -0.75 14.21
CA SER A 287 3.35 -1.74 14.92
C SER A 287 4.27 -1.12 15.98
N ASP A 288 4.67 -1.93 16.94
CA ASP A 288 5.47 -1.49 18.09
C ASP A 288 6.73 -2.36 18.30
N ASP A 289 7.41 -2.17 19.42
CA ASP A 289 8.65 -2.89 19.75
C ASP A 289 8.43 -4.35 20.14
N LYS A 290 7.16 -4.80 20.25
CA LYS A 290 6.79 -6.18 20.53
C LYS A 290 6.38 -6.96 19.28
N GLY A 291 6.00 -6.27 18.21
CA GLY A 291 5.59 -6.92 16.98
C GLY A 291 4.61 -6.09 16.15
N LEU A 292 3.91 -6.78 15.25
CA LEU A 292 2.82 -6.19 14.48
C LEU A 292 1.67 -5.77 15.39
N VAL A 293 0.98 -4.71 14.99
CA VAL A 293 -0.35 -4.35 15.47
C VAL A 293 -1.23 -4.20 14.23
N LEU A 294 -2.17 -5.10 14.05
CA LEU A 294 -3.00 -5.12 12.84
C LEU A 294 -4.40 -4.57 13.13
N PRO A 295 -4.90 -3.67 12.28
CA PRO A 295 -6.30 -3.31 12.28
C PRO A 295 -7.16 -4.58 12.07
N PRO A 296 -8.20 -4.81 12.87
CA PRO A 296 -9.05 -5.99 12.76
C PRO A 296 -9.59 -6.26 11.35
N ASN A 297 -9.91 -5.21 10.59
CA ASN A 297 -10.44 -5.35 9.22
C ASN A 297 -9.44 -6.00 8.25
N LEU A 298 -8.14 -5.92 8.53
CA LEU A 298 -7.09 -6.51 7.69
C LEU A 298 -6.37 -7.69 8.35
N ALA A 299 -6.60 -7.96 9.62
CA ALA A 299 -5.97 -9.09 10.31
C ALA A 299 -6.43 -10.44 9.74
N PRO A 300 -5.51 -11.32 9.29
CA PRO A 300 -5.88 -12.67 8.82
C PRO A 300 -6.53 -13.51 9.92
N ILE A 301 -6.06 -13.33 11.14
CA ILE A 301 -6.60 -13.90 12.36
C ILE A 301 -7.02 -12.74 13.25
N GLN A 302 -8.31 -12.58 13.48
CA GLN A 302 -8.83 -11.51 14.34
C GLN A 302 -8.83 -11.92 15.81
N VAL A 303 -9.08 -13.21 16.07
CA VAL A 303 -9.10 -13.79 17.41
C VAL A 303 -8.29 -15.08 17.41
N VAL A 304 -7.37 -15.22 18.35
CA VAL A 304 -6.70 -16.50 18.62
C VAL A 304 -7.13 -17.02 19.98
N ILE A 305 -7.44 -18.30 20.06
CA ILE A 305 -7.78 -18.99 21.32
C ILE A 305 -6.66 -19.94 21.67
N VAL A 306 -6.11 -19.81 22.88
CA VAL A 306 -5.01 -20.62 23.38
C VAL A 306 -5.46 -21.35 24.66
N PRO A 307 -5.51 -22.70 24.65
CA PRO A 307 -5.84 -23.47 25.83
C PRO A 307 -4.66 -23.50 26.82
N ILE A 308 -5.01 -23.45 28.11
CA ILE A 308 -4.07 -23.65 29.21
C ILE A 308 -4.46 -24.96 29.91
N HIS A 309 -3.70 -26.04 29.71
CA HIS A 309 -4.03 -27.36 30.20
C HIS A 309 -2.77 -28.09 30.69
N LYS A 310 -2.99 -29.09 31.53
CA LYS A 310 -1.94 -30.01 32.04
C LYS A 310 -2.15 -31.43 31.57
N THR A 311 -3.40 -31.82 31.23
CA THR A 311 -3.75 -33.17 30.76
C THR A 311 -4.58 -33.08 29.48
N ASP A 312 -4.63 -34.20 28.75
CA ASP A 312 -5.39 -34.34 27.51
C ASP A 312 -6.91 -34.24 27.75
N GLU A 313 -7.38 -34.70 28.94
CA GLU A 313 -8.78 -34.57 29.33
C GLU A 313 -9.18 -33.12 29.49
N GLN A 314 -8.33 -32.27 30.12
CA GLN A 314 -8.55 -30.83 30.22
C GLN A 314 -8.59 -30.18 28.83
N LEU A 315 -7.65 -30.53 27.95
CA LEU A 315 -7.62 -30.03 26.58
C LEU A 315 -8.91 -30.39 25.82
N SER A 316 -9.39 -31.63 25.98
CA SER A 316 -10.63 -32.10 25.36
C SER A 316 -11.86 -31.34 25.86
N GLN A 317 -11.95 -31.07 27.16
CA GLN A 317 -13.03 -30.29 27.75
C GLN A 317 -13.02 -28.83 27.26
N ILE A 318 -11.83 -28.21 27.22
CA ILE A 318 -11.64 -26.86 26.65
C ILE A 318 -12.09 -26.83 25.17
N GLY A 319 -11.70 -27.87 24.40
CA GLY A 319 -12.02 -27.99 22.98
C GLY A 319 -13.53 -27.91 22.69
N ILE A 320 -14.36 -28.53 23.51
CA ILE A 320 -15.84 -28.48 23.35
C ILE A 320 -16.36 -27.03 23.45
N GLU A 321 -15.88 -26.28 24.45
CA GLU A 321 -16.28 -24.89 24.64
C GLU A 321 -15.75 -23.98 23.52
N VAL A 322 -14.50 -24.21 23.10
CA VAL A 322 -13.87 -23.47 22.02
C VAL A 322 -14.61 -23.69 20.70
N ASP A 323 -14.99 -24.93 20.38
CA ASP A 323 -15.72 -25.23 19.14
C ASP A 323 -17.07 -24.50 19.09
N ALA A 324 -17.79 -24.45 20.19
CA ALA A 324 -19.06 -23.73 20.30
C ALA A 324 -18.86 -22.21 20.09
N LEU A 325 -17.83 -21.64 20.71
CA LEU A 325 -17.48 -20.22 20.55
C LEU A 325 -17.05 -19.90 19.11
N MET A 326 -16.18 -20.73 18.54
CA MET A 326 -15.70 -20.54 17.16
C MET A 326 -16.86 -20.56 16.13
N GLN A 327 -17.85 -21.45 16.32
CA GLN A 327 -19.01 -21.48 15.44
C GLN A 327 -19.83 -20.19 15.50
N GLN A 328 -19.99 -19.61 16.69
CA GLN A 328 -20.71 -18.35 16.87
C GLN A 328 -19.95 -17.17 16.22
N LEU A 329 -18.64 -17.06 16.46
CA LEU A 329 -17.81 -16.00 15.90
C LEU A 329 -17.71 -16.10 14.37
N LYS A 330 -17.60 -17.30 13.81
CA LYS A 330 -17.59 -17.52 12.36
C LYS A 330 -18.89 -17.09 11.67
N LYS A 331 -20.04 -17.27 12.34
CA LYS A 331 -21.35 -16.78 11.82
C LYS A 331 -21.39 -15.26 11.70
N LEU A 332 -20.62 -14.55 12.52
CA LEU A 332 -20.44 -13.10 12.44
C LEU A 332 -19.33 -12.67 11.46
N GLY A 333 -18.74 -13.61 10.72
CA GLY A 333 -17.62 -13.31 9.80
C GLY A 333 -16.30 -13.07 10.47
N ILE A 334 -16.16 -13.33 11.77
CA ILE A 334 -14.93 -13.15 12.54
C ILE A 334 -13.98 -14.32 12.30
N SER A 335 -12.75 -14.04 11.88
CA SER A 335 -11.72 -15.05 11.68
C SER A 335 -11.08 -15.46 13.00
N VAL A 336 -11.25 -16.73 13.37
CA VAL A 336 -10.79 -17.31 14.65
C VAL A 336 -9.84 -18.46 14.39
N LYS A 337 -8.75 -18.49 15.15
CA LYS A 337 -7.81 -19.63 15.20
C LYS A 337 -7.80 -20.23 16.58
N TYR A 338 -7.99 -21.53 16.68
CA TYR A 338 -7.74 -22.32 17.88
C TYR A 338 -6.32 -22.92 17.78
N ASP A 339 -5.46 -22.63 18.75
CA ASP A 339 -4.12 -23.17 18.81
C ASP A 339 -3.99 -24.22 19.91
N ASP A 340 -4.37 -25.42 19.59
CA ASP A 340 -4.34 -26.61 20.44
C ASP A 340 -3.02 -27.39 20.36
N ARG A 341 -1.98 -26.86 19.67
CA ARG A 341 -0.67 -27.51 19.58
C ARG A 341 -0.12 -27.87 20.97
N THR A 342 0.13 -29.14 21.23
CA THR A 342 0.68 -29.62 22.51
C THR A 342 2.18 -29.47 22.60
N THR A 343 2.87 -29.29 21.46
CA THR A 343 4.34 -29.17 21.38
C THR A 343 4.85 -27.81 21.86
N GLN A 344 3.97 -26.82 22.05
CA GLN A 344 4.33 -25.47 22.44
C GLN A 344 3.60 -25.06 23.72
N LYS A 345 4.36 -24.44 24.66
CA LYS A 345 3.78 -23.89 25.89
C LYS A 345 2.92 -22.65 25.62
N PRO A 346 1.89 -22.36 26.44
CA PRO A 346 1.04 -21.19 26.27
C PRO A 346 1.80 -19.88 26.13
N GLY A 347 2.83 -19.63 26.94
CA GLY A 347 3.65 -18.42 26.84
C GLY A 347 4.39 -18.24 25.52
N PHE A 348 4.80 -19.35 24.87
CA PHE A 348 5.36 -19.28 23.50
C PHE A 348 4.30 -18.85 22.49
N LYS A 349 3.11 -19.45 22.55
CA LYS A 349 1.98 -19.11 21.68
C LYS A 349 1.56 -17.65 21.87
N PHE A 350 1.51 -17.16 23.09
CA PHE A 350 1.20 -15.76 23.38
C PHE A 350 2.17 -14.82 22.68
N ASN A 351 3.47 -15.06 22.80
CA ASN A 351 4.50 -14.27 22.15
C ASN A 351 4.44 -14.37 20.61
N GLU A 352 4.13 -15.54 20.06
CA GLU A 352 3.98 -15.75 18.63
C GLU A 352 2.84 -14.89 18.06
N TYR A 353 1.67 -14.89 18.69
CA TYR A 353 0.52 -14.13 18.23
C TYR A 353 0.61 -12.64 18.54
N GLU A 354 1.32 -12.25 19.61
CA GLU A 354 1.68 -10.87 19.88
C GLU A 354 2.59 -10.33 18.77
N LEU A 355 3.62 -11.09 18.39
CA LEU A 355 4.52 -10.73 17.27
C LEU A 355 3.77 -10.63 15.93
N LYS A 356 2.82 -11.50 15.67
CA LYS A 356 1.97 -11.50 14.47
C LYS A 356 0.86 -10.47 14.48
N GLY A 357 0.68 -9.74 15.59
CA GLY A 357 -0.29 -8.65 15.68
C GLY A 357 -1.74 -9.08 15.68
N VAL A 358 -2.06 -10.28 16.17
CA VAL A 358 -3.44 -10.75 16.27
C VAL A 358 -4.21 -9.85 17.24
N PRO A 359 -5.32 -9.20 16.80
CA PRO A 359 -6.00 -8.17 17.60
C PRO A 359 -6.45 -8.61 19.00
N LEU A 360 -7.06 -9.80 19.09
CA LEU A 360 -7.53 -10.36 20.35
C LEU A 360 -6.98 -11.77 20.59
N ARG A 361 -6.52 -12.02 21.80
CA ARG A 361 -6.14 -13.34 22.28
C ARG A 361 -7.03 -13.74 23.46
N ILE A 362 -7.63 -14.92 23.36
CA ILE A 362 -8.36 -15.57 24.43
C ILE A 362 -7.48 -16.64 25.04
N ALA A 363 -7.32 -16.64 26.36
CA ALA A 363 -6.79 -17.73 27.11
C ALA A 363 -7.92 -18.41 27.90
N ILE A 364 -7.92 -19.73 27.90
CA ILE A 364 -8.94 -20.53 28.59
C ILE A 364 -8.30 -21.73 29.28
N GLY A 365 -8.53 -21.85 30.56
CA GLY A 365 -8.06 -22.96 31.39
C GLY A 365 -9.17 -23.62 32.19
N PRO A 366 -8.86 -24.65 33.00
CA PRO A 366 -9.86 -25.32 33.83
C PRO A 366 -10.64 -24.40 34.78
N ASN A 367 -9.95 -23.45 35.40
CA ASN A 367 -10.60 -22.46 36.30
C ASN A 367 -11.58 -21.56 35.53
N ASP A 368 -11.25 -21.20 34.29
CA ASP A 368 -12.14 -20.40 33.45
C ASP A 368 -13.40 -21.18 33.09
N LEU A 369 -13.26 -22.48 32.81
CA LEU A 369 -14.40 -23.37 32.56
C LEU A 369 -15.33 -23.46 33.77
N GLU A 370 -14.77 -23.64 34.97
CA GLU A 370 -15.52 -23.73 36.22
C GLU A 370 -16.27 -22.43 36.55
N ASN A 371 -15.62 -21.28 36.30
CA ASN A 371 -16.18 -19.96 36.57
C ASN A 371 -17.05 -19.43 35.41
N GLY A 372 -17.08 -20.08 34.27
CA GLY A 372 -17.80 -19.60 33.07
C GLY A 372 -17.24 -18.29 32.55
N THR A 373 -15.92 -18.12 32.52
CA THR A 373 -15.23 -16.89 32.12
C THR A 373 -14.14 -17.16 31.09
N PHE A 374 -13.64 -16.10 30.46
CA PHE A 374 -12.51 -16.12 29.52
C PHE A 374 -11.57 -14.93 29.83
N GLU A 375 -10.25 -15.17 29.83
CA GLU A 375 -9.27 -14.08 29.81
C GLU A 375 -9.08 -13.60 28.37
N ILE A 376 -9.30 -12.31 28.12
CA ILE A 376 -9.09 -11.67 26.83
C ILE A 376 -7.95 -10.66 26.95
N ALA A 377 -7.03 -10.70 25.99
CA ALA A 377 -5.95 -9.72 25.88
C ALA A 377 -6.05 -8.97 24.56
N ARG A 378 -6.02 -7.63 24.61
CA ARG A 378 -5.91 -6.73 23.46
C ARG A 378 -4.45 -6.62 23.04
N ARG A 379 -4.19 -6.66 21.73
CA ARG A 379 -2.82 -6.50 21.20
C ARG A 379 -2.35 -5.05 21.20
N ASP A 380 -3.22 -4.12 20.89
CA ASP A 380 -2.91 -2.70 20.72
C ASP A 380 -2.56 -1.97 22.02
N THR A 381 -3.21 -2.32 23.10
CA THR A 381 -3.01 -1.73 24.45
C THR A 381 -2.27 -2.62 25.42
N LEU A 382 -2.13 -3.92 25.10
CA LEU A 382 -1.58 -4.98 25.96
C LEU A 382 -2.36 -5.16 27.28
N THR A 383 -3.60 -4.69 27.34
CA THR A 383 -4.50 -4.86 28.47
C THR A 383 -5.17 -6.23 28.46
N LYS A 384 -5.59 -6.68 29.64
CA LYS A 384 -6.29 -7.93 29.83
C LYS A 384 -7.56 -7.71 30.63
N GLU A 385 -8.59 -8.45 30.27
CA GLU A 385 -9.89 -8.43 30.96
C GLU A 385 -10.44 -9.85 31.07
N THR A 386 -11.32 -10.07 32.06
CA THR A 386 -12.06 -11.31 32.24
C THR A 386 -13.51 -11.08 31.85
N VAL A 387 -14.02 -11.86 30.93
CA VAL A 387 -15.37 -11.71 30.37
C VAL A 387 -16.17 -12.98 30.59
N SER A 388 -17.43 -12.83 30.97
CA SER A 388 -18.33 -13.98 31.18
C SER A 388 -18.68 -14.66 29.86
N LYS A 389 -18.88 -15.98 29.90
CA LYS A 389 -19.25 -16.82 28.75
C LYS A 389 -20.49 -16.29 28.01
N GLY A 390 -21.49 -15.80 28.75
CA GLY A 390 -22.73 -15.29 28.14
C GLY A 390 -22.57 -13.98 27.38
N GLN A 391 -21.49 -13.24 27.58
CA GLN A 391 -21.23 -11.92 26.96
C GLN A 391 -20.08 -11.96 25.93
N ILE A 392 -19.35 -13.07 25.83
CA ILE A 392 -18.08 -13.15 25.12
C ILE A 392 -18.22 -12.79 23.62
N VAL A 393 -19.27 -13.22 22.96
CA VAL A 393 -19.47 -13.01 21.51
C VAL A 393 -19.70 -11.54 21.20
N ASP A 394 -20.62 -10.91 21.94
CA ASP A 394 -20.91 -9.47 21.78
C ASP A 394 -19.71 -8.61 22.18
N TYR A 395 -19.02 -9.02 23.25
CA TYR A 395 -17.80 -8.35 23.68
C TYR A 395 -16.71 -8.38 22.60
N ILE A 396 -16.44 -9.54 22.00
CA ILE A 396 -15.44 -9.69 20.93
C ILE A 396 -15.80 -8.83 19.74
N SER A 397 -17.05 -8.88 19.28
CA SER A 397 -17.52 -8.09 18.13
C SER A 397 -17.34 -6.60 18.38
N GLY A 398 -17.84 -6.09 19.49
CA GLY A 398 -17.70 -4.67 19.84
C GLY A 398 -16.25 -4.24 20.09
N MET A 399 -15.40 -5.15 20.62
CA MET A 399 -14.00 -4.86 20.88
C MET A 399 -13.17 -4.79 19.60
N LEU A 400 -13.45 -5.61 18.60
CA LEU A 400 -12.78 -5.52 17.29
C LEU A 400 -13.09 -4.18 16.61
N ASP A 401 -14.34 -3.71 16.65
CA ASP A 401 -14.71 -2.39 16.14
C ASP A 401 -14.01 -1.27 16.93
N GLN A 402 -13.93 -1.40 18.24
CA GLN A 402 -13.24 -0.42 19.09
C GLN A 402 -11.74 -0.38 18.79
N ILE A 403 -11.07 -1.52 18.60
CA ILE A 403 -9.64 -1.58 18.21
C ILE A 403 -9.41 -0.90 16.87
N GLN A 404 -10.29 -1.15 15.90
CA GLN A 404 -10.19 -0.51 14.57
C GLN A 404 -10.24 1.01 14.71
N LYS A 405 -11.16 1.51 15.50
CA LYS A 405 -11.32 2.95 15.77
C LYS A 405 -10.16 3.54 16.56
N ASP A 406 -9.73 2.88 17.63
CA ASP A 406 -8.64 3.36 18.50
C ASP A 406 -7.31 3.48 17.72
N LEU A 407 -7.04 2.54 16.81
CA LEU A 407 -5.87 2.60 15.94
C LEU A 407 -5.92 3.79 14.98
N PHE A 408 -7.09 4.06 14.40
CA PHE A 408 -7.29 5.23 13.55
C PHE A 408 -7.11 6.53 14.34
N ASP A 409 -7.78 6.66 15.49
CA ASP A 409 -7.73 7.86 16.31
C ASP A 409 -6.31 8.16 16.77
N LYS A 410 -5.55 7.14 17.19
CA LYS A 410 -4.14 7.25 17.58
C LYS A 410 -3.26 7.75 16.42
N ALA A 411 -3.45 7.18 15.22
CA ALA A 411 -2.70 7.58 14.04
C ALA A 411 -3.08 9.01 13.59
N LEU A 412 -4.35 9.38 13.72
CA LEU A 412 -4.86 10.72 13.42
C LEU A 412 -4.27 11.78 14.37
N ASP A 413 -4.25 11.51 15.67
CA ASP A 413 -3.62 12.39 16.65
C ASP A 413 -2.14 12.57 16.38
N TYR A 414 -1.42 11.47 16.11
CA TYR A 414 -0.01 11.52 15.71
C TYR A 414 0.21 12.40 14.49
N ARG A 415 -0.54 12.18 13.40
CA ARG A 415 -0.44 12.99 12.18
C ARG A 415 -0.69 14.46 12.46
N ASN A 416 -1.77 14.78 13.16
CA ASN A 416 -2.18 16.17 13.41
C ASN A 416 -1.18 16.92 14.28
N THR A 417 -0.60 16.26 15.28
CA THR A 417 0.45 16.86 16.15
C THR A 417 1.80 17.00 15.42
N HIS A 418 1.97 16.32 14.28
CA HIS A 418 3.17 16.39 13.45
C HIS A 418 2.95 17.15 12.13
N ILE A 419 1.91 17.96 12.02
CA ILE A 419 1.78 19.00 11.00
C ILE A 419 2.19 20.31 11.66
N THR A 420 3.34 20.85 11.28
CA THR A 420 3.91 22.06 11.90
C THR A 420 4.10 23.16 10.87
N LYS A 421 3.68 24.39 11.18
CA LYS A 421 3.93 25.56 10.34
C LYS A 421 5.38 26.02 10.49
N ALA A 422 5.99 26.44 9.38
CA ALA A 422 7.26 27.14 9.35
C ALA A 422 7.11 28.50 8.65
N GLU A 423 7.67 29.53 9.27
CA GLU A 423 7.62 30.91 8.76
C GLU A 423 8.96 31.37 8.14
N SER A 424 10.03 30.63 8.40
CA SER A 424 11.36 30.89 7.87
C SER A 424 12.05 29.59 7.42
N PHE A 425 13.10 29.71 6.59
CA PHE A 425 13.84 28.54 6.13
C PHE A 425 14.69 27.92 7.25
N ASP A 426 15.15 28.70 8.20
CA ASP A 426 15.90 28.17 9.36
C ASP A 426 14.96 27.35 10.27
N GLU A 427 13.75 27.87 10.57
CA GLU A 427 12.73 27.12 11.30
C GLU A 427 12.31 25.85 10.55
N PHE A 428 12.14 25.93 9.22
CA PHE A 428 11.84 24.79 8.37
C PHE A 428 12.88 23.68 8.50
N ARG A 429 14.18 24.04 8.46
CA ARG A 429 15.28 23.08 8.63
C ARG A 429 15.32 22.47 10.01
N ASP A 430 15.15 23.30 11.05
CA ASP A 430 15.12 22.84 12.45
C ASP A 430 14.00 21.81 12.66
N LEU A 431 12.81 22.10 12.18
CA LEU A 431 11.66 21.19 12.25
C LEU A 431 11.90 19.87 11.52
N LEU A 432 12.53 19.90 10.34
CA LEU A 432 12.88 18.70 9.59
C LEU A 432 13.91 17.82 10.28
N GLU A 433 14.82 18.39 11.02
CA GLU A 433 15.90 17.67 11.69
C GLU A 433 15.47 17.13 13.06
N ASN A 434 14.74 17.93 13.82
CA ASN A 434 14.46 17.64 15.23
C ASN A 434 13.07 17.04 15.50
N LYS A 435 12.06 17.35 14.67
CA LYS A 435 10.69 16.88 14.86
C LYS A 435 10.23 15.92 13.77
N GLY A 436 10.59 16.20 12.51
CA GLY A 436 10.01 15.50 11.37
C GLY A 436 8.54 15.84 11.16
N GLY A 437 7.83 14.97 10.44
CA GLY A 437 6.41 15.18 10.11
C GLY A 437 6.21 16.02 8.86
N PHE A 438 4.98 16.49 8.68
CA PHE A 438 4.65 17.41 7.61
C PHE A 438 4.94 18.85 8.03
N ILE A 439 5.69 19.57 7.23
CA ILE A 439 5.95 20.98 7.43
C ILE A 439 5.09 21.78 6.48
N SER A 440 4.17 22.57 7.03
CA SER A 440 3.28 23.46 6.30
C SER A 440 4.02 24.80 6.09
N ALA A 441 4.45 25.05 4.87
CA ALA A 441 5.24 26.24 4.55
C ALA A 441 4.82 26.87 3.23
N HIS A 442 5.03 28.19 3.12
CA HIS A 442 4.80 28.93 1.90
C HIS A 442 5.83 28.59 0.83
N TRP A 443 5.37 28.39 -0.39
CA TRP A 443 6.16 28.12 -1.59
C TRP A 443 5.73 29.06 -2.73
N ASP A 444 6.69 29.55 -3.52
CA ASP A 444 6.47 30.51 -4.58
C ASP A 444 5.88 29.93 -5.88
N GLY A 445 5.60 28.61 -5.90
CA GLY A 445 5.00 27.92 -7.04
C GLY A 445 6.00 27.58 -8.15
N THR A 446 7.30 27.79 -7.94
CA THR A 446 8.29 27.54 -9.00
C THR A 446 9.03 26.21 -8.81
N PRO A 447 9.23 25.44 -9.92
CA PRO A 447 10.01 24.20 -9.90
C PRO A 447 11.44 24.38 -9.39
N GLU A 448 12.10 25.50 -9.71
CA GLU A 448 13.47 25.81 -9.34
C GLU A 448 13.63 25.97 -7.82
N THR A 449 12.66 26.58 -7.16
CA THR A 449 12.66 26.72 -5.69
C THR A 449 12.42 25.37 -5.02
N GLU A 450 11.49 24.57 -5.54
CA GLU A 450 11.22 23.22 -5.06
C GLU A 450 12.46 22.33 -5.11
N GLU A 451 13.17 22.33 -6.25
CA GLU A 451 14.39 21.53 -6.44
C GLU A 451 15.51 21.96 -5.48
N LYS A 452 15.73 23.27 -5.30
CA LYS A 452 16.71 23.80 -4.35
C LYS A 452 16.42 23.38 -2.90
N ILE A 453 15.17 23.45 -2.48
CA ILE A 453 14.78 22.99 -1.14
C ILE A 453 15.06 21.49 -0.99
N LYS A 454 14.69 20.69 -1.99
CA LYS A 454 14.94 19.24 -2.03
C LYS A 454 16.44 18.91 -1.94
N ASP A 455 17.28 19.61 -2.69
CA ASP A 455 18.72 19.39 -2.67
C ASP A 455 19.35 19.71 -1.32
N LEU A 456 18.95 20.79 -0.71
CA LEU A 456 19.49 21.27 0.57
C LEU A 456 18.99 20.45 1.78
N THR A 457 17.77 19.91 1.72
CA THR A 457 17.10 19.36 2.91
C THR A 457 16.67 17.90 2.76
N LYS A 458 16.65 17.38 1.53
CA LYS A 458 16.06 16.07 1.17
C LYS A 458 14.55 15.98 1.44
N ALA A 459 13.89 17.07 1.78
CA ALA A 459 12.44 17.15 1.85
C ALA A 459 11.86 17.49 0.47
N THR A 460 10.75 16.89 0.12
CA THR A 460 9.99 17.18 -1.10
C THR A 460 8.63 17.78 -0.74
N ILE A 461 8.01 18.51 -1.68
CA ILE A 461 6.62 18.88 -1.57
C ILE A 461 5.78 17.60 -1.74
N ARG A 462 5.17 17.15 -0.65
CA ARG A 462 4.36 15.93 -0.68
C ARG A 462 3.06 16.11 -1.44
N CYS A 463 2.40 17.21 -1.16
CA CYS A 463 1.22 17.64 -1.91
C CYS A 463 0.87 19.10 -1.65
N ILE A 464 0.04 19.63 -2.54
CA ILE A 464 -0.78 20.82 -2.32
C ILE A 464 -2.11 20.27 -1.80
N PRO A 465 -2.45 20.44 -0.49
CA PRO A 465 -3.69 19.90 0.07
C PRO A 465 -4.93 20.41 -0.63
N LEU A 466 -5.93 19.55 -0.86
CA LEU A 466 -7.19 19.94 -1.51
C LEU A 466 -8.03 20.88 -0.66
N ASP A 467 -7.92 20.78 0.65
CA ASP A 467 -8.60 21.63 1.64
C ASP A 467 -7.78 22.87 2.01
N ARG A 468 -6.71 23.16 1.25
CA ARG A 468 -5.85 24.32 1.48
C ARG A 468 -6.65 25.61 1.42
N THR A 469 -6.57 26.39 2.49
CA THR A 469 -7.10 27.77 2.45
C THR A 469 -6.14 28.70 1.72
N ALA A 470 -6.71 29.63 0.93
CA ALA A 470 -5.91 30.68 0.33
C ALA A 470 -5.31 31.56 1.44
N GLU A 471 -4.00 31.63 1.50
CA GLU A 471 -3.24 32.40 2.47
C GLU A 471 -2.10 33.11 1.73
N GLN A 472 -2.12 34.44 1.72
CA GLN A 472 -1.02 35.20 1.17
C GLN A 472 0.17 35.17 2.13
N GLY A 473 1.35 34.99 1.57
CA GLY A 473 2.58 34.93 2.34
C GLY A 473 3.82 35.01 1.44
N SER A 474 4.95 34.79 2.05
CA SER A 474 6.22 34.75 1.33
C SER A 474 6.85 33.36 1.41
N CYS A 475 7.35 32.85 0.30
CA CYS A 475 8.07 31.58 0.24
C CYS A 475 9.18 31.56 1.28
N VAL A 476 9.22 30.51 2.10
CA VAL A 476 10.20 30.37 3.19
C VAL A 476 11.65 30.35 2.71
N PHE A 477 11.88 29.98 1.45
CA PHE A 477 13.22 29.91 0.86
C PHE A 477 13.56 31.13 0.01
N SER A 478 12.71 31.51 -0.96
CA SER A 478 13.01 32.55 -1.93
C SER A 478 12.58 33.95 -1.49
N GLY A 479 11.70 34.07 -0.48
CA GLY A 479 11.08 35.31 -0.07
C GLY A 479 10.06 35.88 -1.06
N LYS A 480 9.83 35.22 -2.21
CA LYS A 480 8.87 35.66 -3.21
C LYS A 480 7.42 35.43 -2.75
N PRO A 481 6.43 36.17 -3.32
CA PRO A 481 5.03 35.96 -2.99
C PRO A 481 4.58 34.50 -3.18
N SER A 482 3.72 34.04 -2.29
CA SER A 482 3.14 32.71 -2.30
C SER A 482 1.61 32.79 -2.15
N ALA A 483 0.88 32.00 -2.94
CA ALA A 483 -0.56 31.91 -2.89
C ALA A 483 -1.11 31.00 -1.78
N GLY A 484 -0.25 30.32 -1.05
CA GLY A 484 -0.66 29.43 0.05
C GLY A 484 0.43 28.45 0.43
N ARG A 485 0.19 27.77 1.56
CA ARG A 485 1.10 26.77 2.08
C ARG A 485 0.96 25.43 1.38
N VAL A 486 2.04 24.70 1.30
CA VAL A 486 2.09 23.32 0.84
C VAL A 486 2.71 22.45 1.92
N LEU A 487 2.64 21.13 1.80
CA LEU A 487 3.19 20.20 2.76
C LEU A 487 4.51 19.61 2.27
N PHE A 488 5.55 19.86 3.02
CA PHE A 488 6.87 19.28 2.84
C PHE A 488 7.10 18.16 3.84
N ALA A 489 7.84 17.14 3.45
CA ALA A 489 8.39 16.13 4.36
C ALA A 489 9.55 15.37 3.72
N LYS A 490 10.40 14.76 4.55
CA LYS A 490 11.23 13.63 4.11
C LYS A 490 10.31 12.44 3.86
N ALA A 491 10.60 11.61 2.86
CA ALA A 491 9.71 10.54 2.43
C ALA A 491 10.43 9.21 2.20
N TYR A 492 9.65 8.14 2.15
CA TYR A 492 10.07 6.79 1.77
C TYR A 492 10.10 6.63 0.25
#